data_9f7808d79b4dfc433f5f80a1e1576db3
#
_entry.id   9f7808d79b4dfc433f5f80a1e1576db3
#
_cell.length_a   1.000
_cell.length_b   1.000
_cell.length_c   1.000
_cell.angle_alpha   90.00
_cell.angle_beta   90.00
_cell.angle_gamma   90.00
#
_symmetry.space_group_name_H-M   'P 1'
#
loop_
_entity.id
_entity.type
_entity.pdbx_description
1 polymer ?
#
loop_
_entity_poly.entity_id
_entity_poly.type
_entity_poly.pdbx_seq_one_letter_code
_entity_poly.pdbx_strand_id
1 'polypeptide(L)'
;VEIEDRIDKKLKQLSGLISKEGAAHIVANELGVKIFEPLSGKLQIKNILTGMRDVETIGKVLQVSDAREFMKGDAVSKVASMLIGDETGTIRVVMWGSQADNAVNLGMNDVVKILGGYVRENSGRKEIHLNEKSQLLINPKGEIVNEVFAEAKSGSRKEIKNLGENENEIESPPIVASRYLW
;
A
#
# COMPACT_ATOMS: atom_id res chain seq x y z
N VAL A 1 -8.76 -38.62 -9.57
CA VAL A 1 -9.89 -39.46 -9.92
C VAL A 1 -11.08 -39.17 -8.99
N GLU A 2 -11.02 -39.44 -7.69
CA GLU A 2 -12.19 -39.25 -6.78
C GLU A 2 -12.62 -37.78 -6.64
N ILE A 3 -11.68 -36.84 -6.62
CA ILE A 3 -11.96 -35.41 -6.49
C ILE A 3 -12.61 -34.86 -7.78
N GLU A 4 -12.15 -35.28 -8.94
CA GLU A 4 -12.71 -34.90 -10.23
C GLU A 4 -14.15 -35.35 -10.39
N ASP A 5 -14.46 -36.58 -9.99
CA ASP A 5 -15.84 -37.11 -9.99
C ASP A 5 -16.79 -36.31 -9.08
N ARG A 6 -16.28 -35.81 -7.96
CA ARG A 6 -17.03 -34.91 -7.06
C ARG A 6 -17.26 -33.55 -7.67
N ILE A 7 -16.26 -32.98 -8.36
CA ILE A 7 -16.37 -31.73 -9.07
C ILE A 7 -17.40 -31.82 -10.19
N ASP A 8 -17.37 -32.88 -10.99
CA ASP A 8 -18.30 -33.11 -12.08
C ASP A 8 -19.75 -33.34 -11.58
N LYS A 9 -19.93 -34.03 -10.45
CA LYS A 9 -21.22 -34.14 -9.78
C LYS A 9 -21.76 -32.77 -9.34
N LYS A 10 -20.92 -31.91 -8.76
CA LYS A 10 -21.30 -30.54 -8.36
C LYS A 10 -21.69 -29.69 -9.56
N LEU A 11 -20.93 -29.75 -10.65
CA LEU A 11 -21.26 -29.05 -11.89
C LEU A 11 -22.64 -29.46 -12.43
N LYS A 12 -22.92 -30.76 -12.46
CA LYS A 12 -24.23 -31.29 -12.90
C LYS A 12 -25.36 -30.87 -11.94
N GLN A 13 -25.11 -30.91 -10.63
CA GLN A 13 -26.08 -30.55 -9.60
C GLN A 13 -26.46 -29.06 -9.64
N LEU A 14 -25.52 -28.18 -10.01
CA LEU A 14 -25.75 -26.75 -10.11
C LEU A 14 -26.03 -26.29 -11.56
N SER A 15 -26.33 -27.23 -12.46
CA SER A 15 -26.85 -26.98 -13.82
C SER A 15 -26.04 -25.97 -14.63
N GLY A 16 -24.71 -25.95 -14.47
CA GLY A 16 -23.83 -25.05 -15.20
C GLY A 16 -23.84 -23.57 -14.75
N LEU A 17 -24.48 -23.29 -13.60
CA LEU A 17 -24.48 -21.93 -13.02
C LEU A 17 -23.12 -21.51 -12.47
N ILE A 18 -22.18 -22.44 -12.33
CA ILE A 18 -20.84 -22.21 -11.80
C ILE A 18 -19.77 -22.76 -12.74
N SER A 19 -18.58 -22.17 -12.71
CA SER A 19 -17.42 -22.67 -13.45
C SER A 19 -16.86 -23.93 -12.77
N LYS A 20 -15.98 -24.66 -13.49
CA LYS A 20 -15.29 -25.85 -12.94
C LYS A 20 -14.46 -25.49 -11.72
N GLU A 21 -13.84 -24.31 -11.71
CA GLU A 21 -13.10 -23.76 -10.59
C GLU A 21 -14.02 -23.49 -9.38
N GLY A 22 -15.21 -22.94 -9.63
CA GLY A 22 -16.23 -22.72 -8.59
C GLY A 22 -16.70 -24.03 -7.97
N ALA A 23 -16.92 -25.06 -8.77
CA ALA A 23 -17.26 -26.40 -8.28
C ALA A 23 -16.12 -27.02 -7.47
N ALA A 24 -14.88 -26.86 -7.91
CA ALA A 24 -13.71 -27.34 -7.17
C ALA A 24 -13.57 -26.67 -5.80
N HIS A 25 -13.89 -25.38 -5.72
CA HIS A 25 -13.94 -24.62 -4.46
C HIS A 25 -14.96 -25.18 -3.47
N ILE A 26 -16.17 -25.48 -3.96
CA ILE A 26 -17.23 -26.03 -3.12
C ILE A 26 -16.82 -27.42 -2.58
N VAL A 27 -16.29 -28.28 -3.45
CA VAL A 27 -15.81 -29.61 -3.07
C VAL A 27 -14.68 -29.55 -2.06
N ALA A 28 -13.73 -28.63 -2.23
CA ALA A 28 -12.64 -28.45 -1.27
C ALA A 28 -13.15 -28.00 0.10
N ASN A 29 -14.08 -27.05 0.14
CA ASN A 29 -14.71 -26.63 1.40
C ASN A 29 -15.46 -27.78 2.08
N GLU A 30 -16.17 -28.62 1.32
CA GLU A 30 -16.85 -29.82 1.84
C GLU A 30 -15.86 -30.84 2.42
N LEU A 31 -14.66 -30.90 1.86
CA LEU A 31 -13.56 -31.76 2.35
C LEU A 31 -12.74 -31.12 3.49
N GLY A 32 -13.11 -29.91 3.92
CA GLY A 32 -12.37 -29.16 4.93
C GLY A 32 -11.00 -28.64 4.46
N VAL A 33 -10.74 -28.75 3.15
CA VAL A 33 -9.52 -28.20 2.55
C VAL A 33 -9.79 -26.76 2.16
N LYS A 34 -9.20 -25.80 2.86
CA LYS A 34 -9.18 -24.40 2.46
C LYS A 34 -8.21 -24.25 1.29
N ILE A 35 -8.70 -24.28 0.05
CA ILE A 35 -7.89 -24.05 -1.18
C ILE A 35 -7.45 -22.59 -1.24
N PHE A 36 -8.24 -21.70 -0.70
CA PHE A 36 -7.82 -20.37 -0.32
C PHE A 36 -7.99 -20.30 1.19
N GLU A 37 -6.92 -20.12 1.92
CA GLU A 37 -7.05 -19.21 3.03
C GLU A 37 -7.75 -18.01 2.39
N PRO A 38 -8.92 -17.51 2.91
CA PRO A 38 -9.31 -16.17 2.54
C PRO A 38 -8.01 -15.41 2.73
N LEU A 39 -7.47 -14.80 1.66
CA LEU A 39 -6.35 -13.90 1.79
C LEU A 39 -6.75 -13.09 2.99
N SER A 40 -6.24 -13.47 4.18
CA SER A 40 -6.65 -12.87 5.44
C SER A 40 -6.22 -11.45 5.25
N GLY A 41 -7.10 -10.68 4.66
CA GLY A 41 -7.05 -9.30 4.25
C GLY A 41 -5.72 -8.68 3.89
N LYS A 42 -4.60 -9.28 4.21
CA LYS A 42 -3.26 -8.70 4.09
C LYS A 42 -2.69 -8.84 2.69
N LEU A 43 -2.86 -7.81 1.88
CA LEU A 43 -2.17 -7.72 0.61
C LEU A 43 -0.71 -7.32 0.82
N GLN A 44 0.20 -8.07 0.22
CA GLN A 44 1.58 -7.64 0.07
C GLN A 44 1.65 -6.40 -0.82
N ILE A 45 2.56 -5.49 -0.52
CA ILE A 45 2.66 -4.18 -1.21
C ILE A 45 2.81 -4.33 -2.73
N LYS A 46 3.55 -5.34 -3.20
CA LYS A 46 3.70 -5.62 -4.64
C LYS A 46 2.38 -5.92 -5.36
N ASN A 47 1.42 -6.51 -4.65
CA ASN A 47 0.12 -6.93 -5.19
C ASN A 47 -0.95 -5.82 -5.14
N ILE A 48 -0.63 -4.68 -4.55
CA ILE A 48 -1.53 -3.53 -4.49
C ILE A 48 -1.57 -2.87 -5.86
N LEU A 49 -2.78 -2.74 -6.42
CA LEU A 49 -3.03 -2.14 -7.73
C LEU A 49 -3.80 -0.83 -7.60
N THR A 50 -3.56 0.08 -8.54
CA THR A 50 -4.32 1.35 -8.65
C THR A 50 -5.81 1.06 -8.83
N GLY A 51 -6.66 1.82 -8.13
CA GLY A 51 -8.11 1.67 -8.16
C GLY A 51 -8.68 0.68 -7.15
N MET A 52 -7.84 -0.11 -6.45
CA MET A 52 -8.32 -0.99 -5.38
C MET A 52 -8.98 -0.18 -4.26
N ARG A 53 -10.03 -0.76 -3.69
CA ARG A 53 -10.76 -0.25 -2.54
C ARG A 53 -10.77 -1.30 -1.45
N ASP A 54 -10.95 -0.84 -0.22
CA ASP A 54 -11.01 -1.72 0.96
C ASP A 54 -9.74 -2.57 1.12
N VAL A 55 -8.59 -1.93 0.86
CA VAL A 55 -7.29 -2.60 0.94
C VAL A 55 -6.92 -2.81 2.40
N GLU A 56 -6.56 -4.06 2.72
CA GLU A 56 -5.93 -4.45 3.97
C GLU A 56 -4.47 -4.80 3.70
N THR A 57 -3.56 -4.13 4.39
CA THR A 57 -2.12 -4.41 4.29
C THR A 57 -1.43 -4.13 5.61
N ILE A 58 -0.26 -4.71 5.77
CA ILE A 58 0.62 -4.49 6.92
C ILE A 58 2.00 -4.08 6.42
N GLY A 59 2.63 -3.19 7.15
CA GLY A 59 3.98 -2.76 6.82
C GLY A 59 4.68 -2.13 8.00
N LYS A 60 5.97 -1.95 7.87
CA LYS A 60 6.83 -1.25 8.83
C LYS A 60 6.99 0.20 8.40
N VAL A 61 6.84 1.12 9.32
CA VAL A 61 7.00 2.55 9.08
C VAL A 61 8.47 2.87 8.81
N LEU A 62 8.76 3.43 7.63
CA LEU A 62 10.09 3.84 7.20
C LEU A 62 10.29 5.35 7.32
N GLN A 63 9.21 6.11 7.15
CA GLN A 63 9.21 7.56 7.25
C GLN A 63 7.81 8.06 7.58
N VAL A 64 7.71 9.12 8.37
CA VAL A 64 6.47 9.83 8.66
C VAL A 64 6.68 11.31 8.34
N SER A 65 5.67 11.96 7.79
CA SER A 65 5.61 13.41 7.65
C SER A 65 4.66 14.00 8.68
N ASP A 66 4.99 15.18 9.17
CA ASP A 66 4.10 15.93 10.05
C ASP A 66 2.75 16.22 9.39
N ALA A 67 1.72 16.29 10.21
CA ALA A 67 0.40 16.70 9.76
C ALA A 67 0.42 18.19 9.33
N ARG A 68 -0.16 18.45 8.15
CA ARG A 68 -0.30 19.81 7.61
C ARG A 68 -1.77 20.15 7.49
N GLU A 69 -2.11 21.38 7.83
CA GLU A 69 -3.44 21.91 7.61
C GLU A 69 -3.54 22.57 6.22
N PHE A 70 -4.69 22.43 5.60
CA PHE A 70 -5.01 23.09 4.34
C PHE A 70 -6.50 23.45 4.30
N MET A 71 -6.82 24.47 3.51
CA MET A 71 -8.21 24.88 3.27
C MET A 71 -8.87 23.96 2.23
N LYS A 72 -10.01 23.40 2.59
CA LYS A 72 -10.87 22.63 1.67
C LYS A 72 -12.22 23.35 1.58
N GLY A 73 -12.35 24.27 0.63
CA GLY A 73 -13.45 25.24 0.63
C GLY A 73 -13.34 26.16 1.85
N ASP A 74 -14.40 26.28 2.62
CA ASP A 74 -14.45 27.10 3.84
C ASP A 74 -14.04 26.35 5.12
N ALA A 75 -13.66 25.07 5.00
CA ALA A 75 -13.25 24.23 6.13
C ALA A 75 -11.75 23.96 6.14
N VAL A 76 -11.15 23.97 7.33
CA VAL A 76 -9.78 23.51 7.53
C VAL A 76 -9.77 21.98 7.57
N SER A 77 -8.90 21.37 6.81
CA SER A 77 -8.66 19.93 6.80
C SER A 77 -7.19 19.64 7.05
N LYS A 78 -6.87 18.39 7.42
CA LYS A 78 -5.51 17.96 7.69
C LYS A 78 -5.09 16.86 6.72
N VAL A 79 -3.80 16.81 6.43
CA VAL A 79 -3.17 15.73 5.69
C VAL A 79 -1.81 15.40 6.29
N ALA A 80 -1.54 14.12 6.45
CA ALA A 80 -0.22 13.61 6.78
C ALA A 80 0.10 12.44 5.85
N SER A 81 1.35 12.03 5.79
CA SER A 81 1.74 10.85 5.02
C SER A 81 2.81 10.06 5.74
N MET A 82 2.84 8.77 5.47
CA MET A 82 3.91 7.88 5.88
C MET A 82 4.35 7.01 4.71
N LEU A 83 5.58 6.53 4.75
CA LEU A 83 6.08 5.49 3.89
C LEU A 83 6.14 4.21 4.69
N ILE A 84 5.49 3.16 4.21
CA ILE A 84 5.55 1.83 4.81
C ILE A 84 6.22 0.86 3.85
N GLY A 85 6.79 -0.19 4.40
CA GLY A 85 7.42 -1.25 3.64
C GLY A 85 7.12 -2.63 4.22
N ASP A 86 7.09 -3.61 3.35
CA ASP A 86 7.11 -5.04 3.66
C ASP A 86 8.28 -5.72 2.95
N GLU A 87 8.34 -7.04 2.96
CA GLU A 87 9.37 -7.81 2.25
C GLU A 87 9.28 -7.71 0.72
N THR A 88 8.24 -7.10 0.17
CA THR A 88 7.96 -7.05 -1.27
C THR A 88 8.12 -5.68 -1.89
N GLY A 89 8.17 -4.63 -1.07
CA GLY A 89 8.34 -3.26 -1.55
C GLY A 89 7.93 -2.20 -0.54
N THR A 90 7.79 -0.99 -1.04
CA THR A 90 7.38 0.17 -0.25
C THR A 90 6.19 0.89 -0.90
N ILE A 91 5.34 1.48 -0.09
CA ILE A 91 4.19 2.27 -0.57
C ILE A 91 3.95 3.48 0.34
N ARG A 92 3.59 4.59 -0.27
CA ARG A 92 3.19 5.78 0.46
C ARG A 92 1.74 5.67 0.90
N VAL A 93 1.49 6.04 2.15
CA VAL A 93 0.15 6.11 2.74
C VAL A 93 -0.17 7.56 3.05
N VAL A 94 -1.29 8.05 2.56
CA VAL A 94 -1.78 9.42 2.77
C VAL A 94 -2.99 9.39 3.69
N MET A 95 -2.91 10.09 4.79
CA MET A 95 -3.91 10.15 5.85
C MET A 95 -4.65 11.48 5.78
N TRP A 96 -5.98 11.45 5.67
CA TRP A 96 -6.82 12.64 5.52
C TRP A 96 -7.69 12.88 6.75
N GLY A 97 -7.93 14.16 7.07
CA GLY A 97 -8.81 14.57 8.16
C GLY A 97 -8.33 14.04 9.51
N SER A 98 -9.20 13.39 10.26
CA SER A 98 -8.90 12.80 11.58
C SER A 98 -7.82 11.71 11.53
N GLN A 99 -7.65 11.03 10.40
CA GLN A 99 -6.58 10.06 10.25
C GLN A 99 -5.18 10.70 10.27
N ALA A 100 -5.07 11.97 9.86
CA ALA A 100 -3.79 12.69 9.89
C ALA A 100 -3.26 12.91 11.33
N ASP A 101 -4.16 12.94 12.31
CA ASP A 101 -3.77 13.10 13.72
C ASP A 101 -3.00 11.88 14.25
N ASN A 102 -3.13 10.71 13.61
CA ASN A 102 -2.34 9.52 13.96
C ASN A 102 -0.84 9.70 13.68
N ALA A 103 -0.44 10.65 12.83
CA ALA A 103 0.96 10.89 12.49
C ALA A 103 1.82 11.19 13.73
N VAL A 104 1.25 11.84 14.75
CA VAL A 104 1.94 12.17 16.01
C VAL A 104 2.32 10.91 16.81
N ASN A 105 1.53 9.85 16.67
CA ASN A 105 1.70 8.60 17.41
C ASN A 105 2.55 7.56 16.65
N LEU A 106 2.99 7.89 15.42
CA LEU A 106 3.75 7.00 14.56
C LEU A 106 5.24 7.24 14.72
N GLY A 107 5.96 6.19 15.09
CA GLY A 107 7.42 6.16 15.12
C GLY A 107 8.03 5.42 13.93
N MET A 108 9.30 5.69 13.64
CA MET A 108 10.06 4.86 12.70
C MET A 108 10.18 3.44 13.25
N ASN A 109 10.03 2.46 12.37
CA ASN A 109 10.02 1.04 12.67
C ASN A 109 8.75 0.51 13.36
N ASP A 110 7.74 1.33 13.63
CA ASP A 110 6.45 0.82 14.07
C ASP A 110 5.85 -0.10 13.00
N VAL A 111 5.17 -1.14 13.45
CA VAL A 111 4.36 -2.00 12.59
C VAL A 111 2.97 -1.40 12.50
N VAL A 112 2.49 -1.16 11.29
CA VAL A 112 1.15 -0.62 11.05
C VAL A 112 0.32 -1.56 10.21
N LYS A 113 -0.93 -1.74 10.64
CA LYS A 113 -1.94 -2.46 9.87
C LYS A 113 -2.99 -1.46 9.40
N ILE A 114 -3.23 -1.48 8.11
CA ILE A 114 -4.21 -0.63 7.43
C ILE A 114 -5.42 -1.48 7.06
N LEU A 115 -6.60 -0.98 7.34
CA LEU A 115 -7.88 -1.57 6.99
C LEU A 115 -8.73 -0.53 6.25
N GLY A 116 -9.35 -0.92 5.15
CA GLY A 116 -10.25 -0.04 4.42
C GLY A 116 -9.57 1.09 3.64
N GLY A 117 -8.30 0.92 3.26
CA GLY A 117 -7.60 1.88 2.41
C GLY A 117 -8.09 1.85 0.96
N TYR A 118 -7.95 2.96 0.23
CA TYR A 118 -8.16 2.98 -1.21
C TYR A 118 -6.90 3.45 -1.95
N VAL A 119 -6.66 2.87 -3.11
CA VAL A 119 -5.42 3.09 -3.85
C VAL A 119 -5.64 4.07 -5.00
N ARG A 120 -4.81 5.09 -5.06
CA ARG A 120 -4.74 6.04 -6.17
C ARG A 120 -3.34 6.06 -6.76
N GLU A 121 -3.27 6.51 -7.98
CA GLU A 121 -2.01 6.88 -8.62
C GLU A 121 -1.80 8.38 -8.53
N ASN A 122 -0.62 8.76 -8.12
CA ASN A 122 -0.17 10.14 -8.08
C ASN A 122 1.22 10.24 -8.69
N SER A 123 1.34 10.98 -9.79
CA SER A 123 2.60 11.16 -10.53
C SER A 123 3.31 9.82 -10.86
N GLY A 124 2.55 8.84 -11.35
CA GLY A 124 3.04 7.51 -11.71
C GLY A 124 3.38 6.60 -10.53
N ARG A 125 3.04 6.99 -9.30
CA ARG A 125 3.28 6.18 -8.09
C ARG A 125 1.95 5.81 -7.43
N LYS A 126 1.86 4.57 -7.00
CA LYS A 126 0.71 4.10 -6.22
C LYS A 126 0.78 4.63 -4.80
N GLU A 127 -0.33 5.12 -4.28
CA GLU A 127 -0.48 5.59 -2.90
C GLU A 127 -1.75 4.99 -2.30
N ILE A 128 -1.70 4.59 -1.03
CA ILE A 128 -2.87 4.20 -0.25
C ILE A 128 -3.39 5.46 0.44
N HIS A 129 -4.67 5.73 0.30
CA HIS A 129 -5.31 6.85 0.96
C HIS A 129 -6.24 6.34 2.06
N LEU A 130 -6.11 6.92 3.25
CA LEU A 130 -6.97 6.64 4.40
C LEU A 130 -7.94 7.81 4.61
N ASN A 131 -9.19 7.47 4.80
CA ASN A 131 -10.26 8.40 5.14
C ASN A 131 -10.91 8.01 6.48
N GLU A 132 -12.00 8.68 6.86
CA GLU A 132 -12.70 8.43 8.12
C GLU A 132 -13.23 7.00 8.29
N LYS A 133 -13.44 6.26 7.18
CA LYS A 133 -13.89 4.86 7.20
C LYS A 133 -12.75 3.87 7.35
N SER A 134 -11.53 4.33 7.09
CA SER A 134 -10.32 3.50 7.21
C SER A 134 -9.89 3.38 8.66
N GLN A 135 -9.22 2.29 9.00
CA GLN A 135 -8.62 2.09 10.31
C GLN A 135 -7.12 1.92 10.19
N LEU A 136 -6.39 2.55 11.08
CA LEU A 136 -4.95 2.42 11.22
C LEU A 136 -4.64 1.86 12.62
N LEU A 137 -4.10 0.66 12.67
CA LEU A 137 -3.68 0.02 13.92
C LEU A 137 -2.16 0.11 14.02
N ILE A 138 -1.67 0.65 15.13
CA ILE A 138 -0.25 0.82 15.40
C ILE A 138 0.19 -0.29 16.36
N ASN A 139 1.25 -1.01 15.99
CA ASN A 139 1.83 -2.12 16.75
C ASN A 139 0.79 -3.17 17.21
N PRO A 140 -0.06 -3.70 16.29
CA PRO A 140 -1.06 -4.68 16.65
C PRO A 140 -0.39 -5.96 17.17
N LYS A 141 -0.94 -6.52 18.24
CA LYS A 141 -0.41 -7.74 18.87
C LYS A 141 -0.47 -8.92 17.89
N GLY A 142 0.63 -9.68 17.80
CA GLY A 142 0.70 -10.88 16.98
C GLY A 142 1.01 -10.65 15.51
N GLU A 143 1.22 -9.41 15.09
CA GLU A 143 1.61 -9.07 13.74
C GLU A 143 3.12 -8.81 13.69
N ILE A 144 3.81 -9.51 12.81
CA ILE A 144 5.24 -9.36 12.57
C ILE A 144 5.43 -9.03 11.08
N VAL A 145 6.16 -7.98 10.79
CA VAL A 145 6.66 -7.68 9.45
C VAL A 145 8.10 -8.17 9.40
N ASN A 146 8.38 -9.10 8.48
CA ASN A 146 9.73 -9.57 8.21
C ASN A 146 10.62 -8.42 7.72
N GLU A 147 11.88 -8.68 7.43
CA GLU A 147 12.81 -7.66 6.94
C GLU A 147 12.20 -6.90 5.75
N VAL A 148 12.15 -5.57 5.87
CA VAL A 148 11.60 -4.71 4.83
C VAL A 148 12.58 -4.65 3.68
N PHE A 149 12.12 -4.93 2.45
CA PHE A 149 12.88 -4.67 1.25
C PHE A 149 12.95 -3.15 1.05
N ALA A 150 13.97 -2.52 1.60
CA ALA A 150 14.30 -1.16 1.22
C ALA A 150 14.92 -1.21 -0.18
N GLU A 151 14.16 -0.87 -1.22
CA GLU A 151 14.77 -0.38 -2.43
C GLU A 151 15.65 0.81 -2.00
N ALA A 152 16.94 0.55 -1.87
CA ALA A 152 17.90 1.63 -1.80
C ALA A 152 17.62 2.47 -3.06
N LYS A 153 17.09 3.68 -2.87
CA LYS A 153 17.20 4.71 -3.89
C LYS A 153 18.69 4.91 -4.10
N SER A 154 19.27 4.16 -5.03
CA SER A 154 20.55 4.53 -5.63
C SER A 154 20.31 5.76 -6.51
N GLY A 155 19.95 6.87 -5.89
CA GLY A 155 20.42 8.14 -6.39
C GLY A 155 21.91 8.06 -6.18
N SER A 156 22.65 7.68 -7.20
CA SER A 156 24.08 7.79 -7.21
C SER A 156 24.38 9.28 -7.02
N ARG A 157 24.61 9.69 -5.78
CA ARG A 157 25.45 10.85 -5.53
C ARG A 157 26.80 10.44 -6.09
N LYS A 158 27.10 10.83 -7.33
CA LYS A 158 28.46 10.84 -7.81
C LYS A 158 29.22 11.73 -6.82
N GLU A 159 30.15 11.16 -6.08
CA GLU A 159 31.06 11.96 -5.31
C GLU A 159 31.76 12.90 -6.29
N ILE A 160 31.86 14.19 -5.93
CA ILE A 160 32.48 15.26 -6.74
C ILE A 160 33.91 14.89 -7.19
N LYS A 161 34.58 14.00 -6.49
CA LYS A 161 35.90 13.45 -6.82
C LYS A 161 35.98 12.64 -8.12
N ASN A 162 34.84 12.17 -8.66
CA ASN A 162 34.79 11.32 -9.85
C ASN A 162 34.23 12.06 -11.09
N LEU A 163 34.08 13.37 -11.05
CA LEU A 163 33.81 14.18 -12.22
C LEU A 163 35.14 14.44 -12.92
N GLY A 164 35.42 13.69 -13.99
CA GLY A 164 36.55 13.95 -14.87
C GLY A 164 36.41 15.35 -15.49
N GLU A 165 37.53 16.01 -15.75
CA GLU A 165 37.69 17.41 -16.21
C GLU A 165 37.05 17.75 -17.57
N ASN A 166 36.15 16.92 -18.13
CA ASN A 166 35.62 17.08 -19.51
C ASN A 166 34.06 17.05 -19.63
N GLU A 167 33.33 17.44 -18.59
CA GLU A 167 31.90 17.74 -18.76
C GLU A 167 31.64 19.23 -18.47
N ASN A 168 32.07 20.07 -19.39
CA ASN A 168 31.52 21.41 -19.57
C ASN A 168 30.17 21.28 -20.22
N GLU A 169 29.15 21.83 -19.56
CA GLU A 169 27.74 21.98 -19.89
C GLU A 169 26.81 21.10 -19.04
N ILE A 170 26.61 21.54 -17.79
CA ILE A 170 25.34 21.34 -17.12
C ILE A 170 24.77 22.74 -16.88
N GLU A 171 23.90 23.17 -17.78
CA GLU A 171 23.04 24.32 -17.55
C GLU A 171 22.24 24.09 -16.26
N SER A 172 22.47 24.93 -15.28
CA SER A 172 21.65 24.99 -14.08
C SER A 172 20.26 25.49 -14.47
N PRO A 173 19.17 24.80 -14.13
CA PRO A 173 17.86 25.36 -14.33
C PRO A 173 17.72 26.65 -13.51
N PRO A 174 17.08 27.69 -14.05
CA PRO A 174 16.93 28.97 -13.37
C PRO A 174 16.16 28.79 -12.08
N ILE A 175 16.72 29.37 -11.00
CA ILE A 175 16.04 29.51 -9.71
C ILE A 175 14.86 30.45 -9.94
N VAL A 176 13.64 29.89 -10.10
CA VAL A 176 12.42 30.67 -10.08
C VAL A 176 12.16 31.05 -8.64
N ALA A 177 12.61 32.22 -8.26
CA ALA A 177 12.20 32.90 -7.04
C ALA A 177 10.73 33.30 -7.23
N SER A 178 9.81 32.45 -6.80
CA SER A 178 8.40 32.80 -6.71
C SER A 178 8.21 33.74 -5.52
N ARG A 179 8.27 35.03 -5.80
CA ARG A 179 7.69 36.06 -4.94
C ARG A 179 6.18 35.92 -5.02
N TYR A 180 5.56 35.40 -3.98
CA TYR A 180 4.15 35.71 -3.70
C TYR A 180 4.09 36.78 -2.61
N LEU A 181 3.93 38.02 -3.06
CA LEU A 181 3.30 39.12 -2.37
C LEU A 181 1.78 38.95 -2.59
N TRP A 182 1.02 39.16 -1.54
CA TRP A 182 -0.41 39.28 -1.25
C TRP A 182 -1.05 38.08 -0.61
#